data_f7113b7988e1f010eb0cc07964445638
#
_entry.id   f7113b7988e1f010eb0cc07964445638
#
_cell.length_a   1.000
_cell.length_b   1.000
_cell.length_c   1.000
_cell.angle_alpha   90.00
_cell.angle_beta   90.00
_cell.angle_gamma   90.00
#
_symmetry.space_group_name_H-M   'P 1'
#
loop_
_entity.id
_entity.type
_entity.pdbx_description
1 polymer ?
#
loop_
_entity_poly.entity_id
_entity_poly.type
_entity_poly.pdbx_seq_one_letter_code
_entity_poly.pdbx_strand_id
1 'polypeptide(L)'
;MNSYDRVFSALSLEVPDRVPVFECSLAANIIDALVPGGTLEDVVDIYDLDAVCHREAYRYEKVDEKKQFFRDEWGIVVRLEDNVMPTPVGHPIRVEADLEKLIPPDPMNPFRLAQHEQAVKRYKREKPVVLGMTDSFSIPWKLRGMDNFLVDLLDNPGFAKRIIALVVDYNCRLIRHAADIGIDIIRLTDDYAFNKGPFMAPDMWVEFIQPGLRQLVEVAHGLGLKVVKHSCGNLGGLAELIIETGVDGLHPIQPFPTQTLADFKQRFGKRVCLIGNVDCINILTSPSREAVVEDVRRCIREGAANGGYMLASSNAFHSGTLPQNLAPMIEAARLFGKY
;
A
#
# COMPACT_ATOMS: atom_id res chain seq x y z
N MET A 1 16.63 19.28 5.19
CA MET A 1 15.56 18.95 4.22
C MET A 1 14.20 18.97 4.92
N ASN A 2 13.12 19.40 4.24
CA ASN A 2 11.77 19.11 4.72
C ASN A 2 11.41 17.64 4.44
N SER A 3 10.25 17.19 4.90
CA SER A 3 9.82 15.78 4.69
C SER A 3 9.58 15.45 3.22
N TYR A 4 9.06 16.40 2.45
CA TYR A 4 8.84 16.24 1.02
C TYR A 4 10.15 15.93 0.28
N ASP A 5 11.15 16.79 0.42
CA ASP A 5 12.46 16.61 -0.24
C ASP A 5 13.13 15.30 0.21
N ARG A 6 13.00 14.96 1.49
CA ARG A 6 13.61 13.75 2.07
C ARG A 6 13.02 12.47 1.48
N VAL A 7 11.69 12.39 1.37
CA VAL A 7 11.01 11.24 0.77
C VAL A 7 11.32 11.15 -0.72
N PHE A 8 11.31 12.26 -1.44
CA PHE A 8 11.63 12.27 -2.87
C PHE A 8 13.09 11.93 -3.16
N SER A 9 14.04 12.39 -2.34
CA SER A 9 15.44 11.96 -2.44
C SER A 9 15.57 10.46 -2.25
N ALA A 10 14.90 9.88 -1.24
CA ALA A 10 14.93 8.43 -1.03
C ALA A 10 14.31 7.65 -2.20
N LEU A 11 13.16 8.09 -2.75
CA LEU A 11 12.54 7.47 -3.93
C LEU A 11 13.37 7.63 -5.21
N SER A 12 14.21 8.65 -5.28
CA SER A 12 15.17 8.88 -6.37
C SER A 12 16.50 8.16 -6.16
N LEU A 13 16.62 7.31 -5.13
CA LEU A 13 17.82 6.57 -4.74
C LEU A 13 19.00 7.47 -4.33
N GLU A 14 18.71 8.71 -3.95
CA GLU A 14 19.66 9.66 -3.40
C GLU A 14 19.76 9.52 -1.88
N VAL A 15 20.80 10.14 -1.31
CA VAL A 15 21.03 10.15 0.15
C VAL A 15 20.39 11.40 0.75
N PRO A 16 19.31 11.28 1.54
CA PRO A 16 18.73 12.42 2.25
C PRO A 16 19.54 12.77 3.52
N ASP A 17 19.13 13.81 4.25
CA ASP A 17 19.76 14.20 5.54
C ASP A 17 19.58 13.13 6.64
N ARG A 18 18.53 12.37 6.58
CA ARG A 18 18.22 11.21 7.43
C ARG A 18 17.29 10.23 6.74
N VAL A 19 17.20 9.01 7.23
CA VAL A 19 16.20 8.03 6.80
C VAL A 19 14.79 8.59 7.04
N PRO A 20 13.93 8.67 6.00
CA PRO A 20 12.53 9.06 6.19
C PRO A 20 11.75 7.98 6.96
N VAL A 21 10.78 8.41 7.77
CA VAL A 21 9.79 7.50 8.39
C VAL A 21 8.51 7.57 7.59
N PHE A 22 8.25 6.51 6.82
CA PHE A 22 7.15 6.42 5.85
C PHE A 22 6.08 5.42 6.32
N GLU A 23 5.41 5.72 7.45
CA GLU A 23 4.34 4.86 7.96
C GLU A 23 3.01 5.26 7.32
N CYS A 24 2.51 4.41 6.43
CA CYS A 24 1.34 4.68 5.60
C CYS A 24 0.08 3.93 6.01
N SER A 25 0.08 3.23 7.13
CA SER A 25 -1.08 2.43 7.53
C SER A 25 -1.18 2.33 9.05
N LEU A 26 -1.94 3.24 9.65
CA LEU A 26 -2.30 3.17 11.07
C LEU A 26 -3.79 2.81 11.20
N ALA A 27 -4.11 1.79 12.00
CA ALA A 27 -5.48 1.41 12.29
C ALA A 27 -6.20 2.50 13.12
N ALA A 28 -7.52 2.63 12.97
CA ALA A 28 -8.28 3.69 13.62
C ALA A 28 -8.16 3.67 15.15
N ASN A 29 -8.16 2.47 15.78
CA ASN A 29 -7.94 2.32 17.21
C ASN A 29 -6.54 2.74 17.67
N ILE A 30 -5.53 2.64 16.79
CA ILE A 30 -4.17 3.12 17.06
C ILE A 30 -4.14 4.65 17.02
N ILE A 31 -4.76 5.25 16.01
CA ILE A 31 -4.88 6.72 15.91
C ILE A 31 -5.58 7.28 17.16
N ASP A 32 -6.73 6.73 17.54
CA ASP A 32 -7.49 7.17 18.72
C ASP A 32 -6.72 6.98 20.03
N ALA A 33 -5.96 5.89 20.17
CA ALA A 33 -5.12 5.65 21.34
C ALA A 33 -3.92 6.60 21.43
N LEU A 34 -3.35 7.03 20.28
CA LEU A 34 -2.24 7.99 20.24
C LEU A 34 -2.71 9.43 20.43
N VAL A 35 -3.85 9.79 19.83
CA VAL A 35 -4.45 11.12 19.86
C VAL A 35 -5.98 10.95 20.04
N PRO A 36 -6.50 10.92 21.25
CA PRO A 36 -7.92 10.68 21.50
C PRO A 36 -8.83 11.69 20.77
N GLY A 37 -9.72 11.19 19.91
CA GLY A 37 -10.59 12.00 19.07
C GLY A 37 -9.86 12.74 17.92
N GLY A 38 -8.57 12.49 17.71
CA GLY A 38 -7.77 13.09 16.66
C GLY A 38 -7.85 12.38 15.31
N THR A 39 -7.15 12.93 14.34
CA THR A 39 -7.07 12.45 12.95
C THR A 39 -5.71 11.82 12.65
N LEU A 40 -5.56 11.22 11.47
CA LEU A 40 -4.27 10.76 10.98
C LEU A 40 -3.26 11.93 10.88
N GLU A 41 -3.71 13.09 10.42
CA GLU A 41 -2.88 14.28 10.30
C GLU A 41 -2.34 14.75 11.65
N ASP A 42 -3.13 14.62 12.71
CA ASP A 42 -2.67 14.98 14.05
C ASP A 42 -1.56 14.02 14.53
N VAL A 43 -1.67 12.72 14.24
CA VAL A 43 -0.59 11.75 14.47
C VAL A 43 0.65 12.09 13.64
N VAL A 44 0.46 12.39 12.34
CA VAL A 44 1.57 12.77 11.44
C VAL A 44 2.30 13.99 11.94
N ASP A 45 1.61 15.00 12.46
CA ASP A 45 2.22 16.24 12.95
C ASP A 45 2.88 16.06 14.31
N ILE A 46 2.20 15.39 15.27
CA ILE A 46 2.75 15.16 16.61
C ILE A 46 4.00 14.29 16.58
N TYR A 47 3.99 13.24 15.77
CA TYR A 47 5.10 12.29 15.65
C TYR A 47 6.09 12.67 14.53
N ASP A 48 5.80 13.74 13.77
CA ASP A 48 6.59 14.22 12.62
C ASP A 48 6.92 13.09 11.64
N LEU A 49 5.89 12.35 11.20
CA LEU A 49 6.01 11.38 10.12
C LEU A 49 6.30 12.11 8.80
N ASP A 50 7.04 11.47 7.89
CA ASP A 50 7.52 12.13 6.68
C ASP A 50 6.51 12.08 5.50
N ALA A 51 5.34 11.45 5.66
CA ALA A 51 4.28 11.41 4.64
C ALA A 51 2.88 11.31 5.25
N VAL A 52 1.86 11.68 4.47
CA VAL A 52 0.45 11.51 4.81
C VAL A 52 -0.19 10.55 3.82
N CYS A 53 -0.73 9.44 4.31
CA CYS A 53 -1.31 8.41 3.47
C CYS A 53 -2.81 8.24 3.76
N HIS A 54 -3.64 8.54 2.79
CA HIS A 54 -5.04 8.14 2.81
C HIS A 54 -5.32 7.07 1.75
N ARG A 55 -6.39 6.32 1.96
CA ARG A 55 -6.92 5.40 0.94
C ARG A 55 -8.04 6.09 0.17
N GLU A 56 -8.26 5.63 -1.06
CA GLU A 56 -9.47 5.95 -1.80
C GLU A 56 -10.71 5.67 -0.95
N ALA A 57 -11.66 6.62 -0.92
CA ALA A 57 -12.90 6.45 -0.19
C ALA A 57 -13.94 5.68 -1.01
N TYR A 58 -14.69 4.79 -0.34
CA TYR A 58 -15.81 4.04 -0.90
C TYR A 58 -17.08 4.34 -0.13
N ARG A 59 -18.21 4.33 -0.82
CA ARG A 59 -19.54 4.31 -0.19
C ARG A 59 -20.01 2.89 -0.02
N TYR A 60 -20.71 2.67 1.07
CA TYR A 60 -21.25 1.37 1.42
C TYR A 60 -22.76 1.46 1.66
N GLU A 61 -23.52 0.58 0.99
CA GLU A 61 -24.94 0.36 1.23
C GLU A 61 -25.12 -0.82 2.18
N LYS A 62 -25.95 -0.66 3.22
CA LYS A 62 -26.24 -1.74 4.16
C LYS A 62 -27.07 -2.82 3.48
N VAL A 63 -26.62 -4.09 3.54
CA VAL A 63 -27.30 -5.26 2.99
C VAL A 63 -27.95 -6.11 4.08
N ASP A 64 -27.21 -6.40 5.17
CA ASP A 64 -27.68 -7.16 6.32
C ASP A 64 -27.02 -6.64 7.60
N GLU A 65 -27.81 -5.99 8.45
CA GLU A 65 -27.29 -5.38 9.68
C GLU A 65 -26.82 -6.41 10.71
N LYS A 66 -27.55 -7.54 10.82
CA LYS A 66 -27.20 -8.57 11.81
C LYS A 66 -25.88 -9.25 11.49
N LYS A 67 -25.57 -9.37 10.19
CA LYS A 67 -24.32 -9.97 9.69
C LYS A 67 -23.22 -8.94 9.43
N GLN A 68 -23.50 -7.65 9.63
CA GLN A 68 -22.59 -6.56 9.25
C GLN A 68 -22.17 -6.62 7.77
N PHE A 69 -23.13 -6.94 6.88
CA PHE A 69 -22.89 -7.01 5.45
C PHE A 69 -23.26 -5.69 4.78
N PHE A 70 -22.32 -5.19 3.98
CA PHE A 70 -22.43 -3.95 3.22
C PHE A 70 -22.03 -4.21 1.78
N ARG A 71 -22.64 -3.49 0.84
CA ARG A 71 -22.28 -3.50 -0.57
C ARG A 71 -21.52 -2.25 -0.90
N ASP A 72 -20.35 -2.38 -1.52
CA ASP A 72 -19.60 -1.25 -2.06
C ASP A 72 -20.11 -0.84 -3.44
N GLU A 73 -19.52 0.22 -4.00
CA GLU A 73 -19.92 0.77 -5.30
C GLU A 73 -19.54 -0.13 -6.50
N TRP A 74 -18.66 -1.12 -6.30
CA TRP A 74 -18.38 -2.18 -7.28
C TRP A 74 -19.43 -3.30 -7.24
N GLY A 75 -20.37 -3.25 -6.30
CA GLY A 75 -21.34 -4.31 -6.07
C GLY A 75 -20.81 -5.47 -5.24
N ILE A 76 -19.58 -5.37 -4.74
CA ILE A 76 -18.98 -6.39 -3.86
C ILE A 76 -19.65 -6.29 -2.49
N VAL A 77 -20.14 -7.41 -1.97
CA VAL A 77 -20.64 -7.47 -0.59
C VAL A 77 -19.49 -7.82 0.33
N VAL A 78 -19.26 -6.96 1.32
CA VAL A 78 -18.21 -7.12 2.33
C VAL A 78 -18.82 -7.22 3.72
N ARG A 79 -18.14 -7.96 4.61
CA ARG A 79 -18.38 -7.89 6.04
C ARG A 79 -17.46 -6.82 6.61
N LEU A 80 -18.05 -5.84 7.31
CA LEU A 80 -17.31 -4.82 8.04
C LEU A 80 -17.29 -5.20 9.52
N GLU A 81 -16.10 -5.29 10.07
CA GLU A 81 -15.83 -5.49 11.50
C GLU A 81 -14.94 -4.36 11.99
N ASP A 82 -15.10 -3.93 13.23
CA ASP A 82 -14.32 -2.83 13.78
C ASP A 82 -12.82 -3.15 13.73
N ASN A 83 -12.05 -2.19 13.22
CA ASN A 83 -10.59 -2.27 13.11
C ASN A 83 -10.03 -3.44 12.25
N VAL A 84 -10.87 -4.04 11.40
CA VAL A 84 -10.48 -5.11 10.47
C VAL A 84 -10.71 -4.66 9.03
N MET A 85 -9.86 -5.11 8.12
CA MET A 85 -10.05 -4.83 6.69
C MET A 85 -11.35 -5.48 6.19
N PRO A 86 -12.14 -4.78 5.33
CA PRO A 86 -13.37 -5.33 4.76
C PRO A 86 -13.15 -6.70 4.12
N THR A 87 -13.88 -7.71 4.59
CA THR A 87 -13.77 -9.09 4.08
C THR A 87 -14.85 -9.35 3.01
N PRO A 88 -14.49 -9.65 1.75
CA PRO A 88 -15.46 -9.99 0.71
C PRO A 88 -16.24 -11.27 1.06
N VAL A 89 -17.57 -11.20 0.96
CA VAL A 89 -18.49 -12.31 1.23
C VAL A 89 -19.50 -12.52 0.10
N GLY A 90 -19.53 -11.63 -0.89
CA GLY A 90 -20.37 -11.75 -2.06
C GLY A 90 -19.75 -11.05 -3.27
N HIS A 91 -19.86 -11.71 -4.44
CA HIS A 91 -19.19 -11.34 -5.67
C HIS A 91 -20.24 -11.06 -6.75
N PRO A 92 -20.23 -9.86 -7.40
CA PRO A 92 -21.26 -9.50 -8.39
C PRO A 92 -21.13 -10.28 -9.71
N ILE A 93 -19.94 -10.74 -10.08
CA ILE A 93 -19.71 -11.47 -11.33
C ILE A 93 -19.75 -12.98 -11.06
N ARG A 94 -20.85 -13.63 -11.37
CA ARG A 94 -21.04 -15.09 -11.24
C ARG A 94 -20.81 -15.83 -12.57
N VAL A 95 -21.24 -15.21 -13.66
CA VAL A 95 -21.06 -15.68 -15.03
C VAL A 95 -20.56 -14.54 -15.92
N GLU A 96 -20.04 -14.87 -17.10
CA GLU A 96 -19.45 -13.87 -18.00
C GLU A 96 -20.43 -12.73 -18.38
N ALA A 97 -21.72 -13.07 -18.57
CA ALA A 97 -22.76 -12.08 -18.89
C ALA A 97 -22.99 -11.03 -17.76
N ASP A 98 -22.54 -11.28 -16.55
CA ASP A 98 -22.67 -10.31 -15.46
C ASP A 98 -21.68 -9.14 -15.62
N LEU A 99 -20.54 -9.36 -16.29
CA LEU A 99 -19.57 -8.33 -16.59
C LEU A 99 -20.17 -7.22 -17.46
N GLU A 100 -21.04 -7.57 -18.41
CA GLU A 100 -21.70 -6.60 -19.30
C GLU A 100 -22.71 -5.70 -18.57
N LYS A 101 -23.17 -6.13 -17.39
CA LYS A 101 -24.11 -5.39 -16.54
C LYS A 101 -23.44 -4.60 -15.45
N LEU A 102 -22.13 -4.86 -15.21
CA LEU A 102 -21.39 -4.20 -14.16
C LEU A 102 -21.14 -2.74 -14.54
N ILE A 103 -21.58 -1.84 -13.69
CA ILE A 103 -21.31 -0.41 -13.81
C ILE A 103 -20.20 -0.06 -12.80
N PRO A 104 -18.97 0.23 -13.28
CA PRO A 104 -17.90 0.66 -12.38
C PRO A 104 -18.28 1.95 -11.67
N PRO A 105 -17.78 2.19 -10.46
CA PRO A 105 -17.93 3.49 -9.82
C PRO A 105 -17.26 4.60 -10.63
N ASP A 106 -17.68 5.85 -10.41
CA ASP A 106 -17.02 6.99 -11.06
C ASP A 106 -15.73 7.39 -10.33
N PRO A 107 -14.53 7.22 -10.95
CA PRO A 107 -13.27 7.59 -10.34
C PRO A 107 -13.07 9.10 -10.18
N MET A 108 -13.84 9.91 -10.92
CA MET A 108 -13.78 11.38 -10.88
C MET A 108 -14.69 11.99 -9.79
N ASN A 109 -15.43 11.16 -9.05
CA ASN A 109 -16.30 11.69 -8.01
C ASN A 109 -15.45 12.32 -6.88
N PRO A 110 -15.62 13.61 -6.55
CA PRO A 110 -14.75 14.33 -5.63
C PRO A 110 -14.66 13.71 -4.21
N PHE A 111 -15.72 13.01 -3.75
CA PHE A 111 -15.67 12.43 -2.41
C PHE A 111 -14.58 11.37 -2.23
N ARG A 112 -14.14 10.71 -3.32
CA ARG A 112 -13.12 9.66 -3.29
C ARG A 112 -11.80 10.14 -2.75
N LEU A 113 -11.45 11.37 -3.07
CA LEU A 113 -10.17 11.98 -2.73
C LEU A 113 -10.31 13.21 -1.81
N ALA A 114 -11.48 13.40 -1.17
CA ALA A 114 -11.75 14.58 -0.35
C ALA A 114 -10.75 14.75 0.82
N GLN A 115 -10.33 13.66 1.48
CA GLN A 115 -9.30 13.72 2.52
C GLN A 115 -7.93 14.08 1.95
N HIS A 116 -7.59 13.56 0.77
CA HIS A 116 -6.34 13.91 0.09
C HIS A 116 -6.30 15.39 -0.30
N GLU A 117 -7.40 15.93 -0.82
CA GLU A 117 -7.48 17.36 -1.17
C GLU A 117 -7.28 18.26 0.05
N GLN A 118 -7.81 17.86 1.22
CA GLN A 118 -7.58 18.56 2.48
C GLN A 118 -6.10 18.45 2.91
N ALA A 119 -5.50 17.27 2.81
CA ALA A 119 -4.09 17.05 3.14
C ALA A 119 -3.17 17.86 2.22
N VAL A 120 -3.41 17.87 0.90
CA VAL A 120 -2.65 18.69 -0.05
C VAL A 120 -2.70 20.17 0.32
N LYS A 121 -3.89 20.71 0.70
CA LYS A 121 -4.04 22.08 1.16
C LYS A 121 -3.32 22.36 2.47
N ARG A 122 -3.31 21.39 3.42
CA ARG A 122 -2.64 21.51 4.72
C ARG A 122 -1.14 21.55 4.59
N TYR A 123 -0.56 20.62 3.85
CA TYR A 123 0.89 20.39 3.85
C TYR A 123 1.68 21.15 2.77
N LYS A 124 1.06 21.55 1.65
CA LYS A 124 1.66 22.44 0.63
C LYS A 124 3.10 22.08 0.24
N ARG A 125 3.38 20.78 0.05
CA ARG A 125 4.73 20.22 -0.22
C ARG A 125 5.74 20.30 0.94
N GLU A 126 5.29 20.49 2.16
CA GLU A 126 6.15 20.25 3.33
C GLU A 126 6.27 18.75 3.62
N LYS A 127 5.17 18.01 3.42
CA LYS A 127 5.09 16.54 3.44
C LYS A 127 4.38 16.04 2.19
N PRO A 128 4.83 14.93 1.56
CA PRO A 128 4.11 14.35 0.42
C PRO A 128 2.78 13.73 0.85
N VAL A 129 1.77 13.90 0.00
CA VAL A 129 0.45 13.28 0.15
C VAL A 129 0.38 12.04 -0.74
N VAL A 130 -0.02 10.92 -0.14
CA VAL A 130 0.00 9.59 -0.75
C VAL A 130 -1.42 9.07 -0.91
N LEU A 131 -1.80 8.69 -2.13
CA LEU A 131 -3.02 7.94 -2.40
C LEU A 131 -2.76 6.44 -2.33
N GLY A 132 -3.36 5.75 -1.35
CA GLY A 132 -3.45 4.30 -1.31
C GLY A 132 -4.63 3.79 -2.15
N MET A 133 -4.37 2.99 -3.18
CA MET A 133 -5.39 2.42 -4.04
C MET A 133 -5.02 0.99 -4.46
N THR A 134 -5.99 0.20 -4.90
CA THR A 134 -5.74 -1.12 -5.50
C THR A 134 -5.13 -0.99 -6.89
N ASP A 135 -4.58 -2.09 -7.42
CA ASP A 135 -4.03 -2.09 -8.78
C ASP A 135 -4.78 -3.02 -9.76
N SER A 136 -4.21 -4.10 -10.22
CA SER A 136 -4.74 -4.96 -11.27
C SER A 136 -5.21 -6.34 -10.79
N PHE A 137 -5.16 -6.63 -9.48
CA PHE A 137 -5.47 -7.96 -8.94
C PHE A 137 -6.62 -7.98 -7.92
N SER A 138 -6.58 -7.09 -6.90
CA SER A 138 -7.52 -7.21 -5.75
C SER A 138 -8.98 -7.00 -6.12
N ILE A 139 -9.31 -5.96 -6.88
CA ILE A 139 -10.70 -5.74 -7.30
C ILE A 139 -11.16 -6.82 -8.28
N PRO A 140 -10.39 -7.23 -9.32
CA PRO A 140 -10.75 -8.34 -10.19
C PRO A 140 -11.18 -9.60 -9.45
N TRP A 141 -10.36 -10.12 -8.52
CA TRP A 141 -10.77 -11.31 -7.80
C TRP A 141 -11.91 -11.05 -6.80
N LYS A 142 -12.04 -9.87 -6.23
CA LYS A 142 -13.20 -9.54 -5.38
C LYS A 142 -14.49 -9.47 -6.17
N LEU A 143 -14.46 -9.05 -7.42
CA LEU A 143 -15.62 -9.06 -8.32
C LEU A 143 -16.06 -10.49 -8.67
N ARG A 144 -15.12 -11.41 -8.88
CA ARG A 144 -15.36 -12.76 -9.40
C ARG A 144 -15.41 -13.85 -8.31
N GLY A 145 -14.79 -13.61 -7.17
CA GLY A 145 -14.41 -14.61 -6.16
C GLY A 145 -13.02 -15.16 -6.45
N MET A 146 -12.17 -15.27 -5.41
CA MET A 146 -10.74 -15.62 -5.56
C MET A 146 -10.58 -16.94 -6.31
N ASP A 147 -11.27 -18.01 -5.87
CA ASP A 147 -11.14 -19.35 -6.48
C ASP A 147 -11.56 -19.33 -7.94
N ASN A 148 -12.71 -18.73 -8.26
CA ASN A 148 -13.21 -18.64 -9.63
C ASN A 148 -12.27 -17.78 -10.49
N PHE A 149 -11.76 -16.67 -9.97
CA PHE A 149 -10.87 -15.81 -10.72
C PHE A 149 -9.55 -16.51 -11.07
N LEU A 150 -8.96 -17.25 -10.13
CA LEU A 150 -7.72 -18.02 -10.39
C LEU A 150 -7.95 -19.16 -11.38
N VAL A 151 -9.12 -19.80 -11.36
CA VAL A 151 -9.51 -20.81 -12.36
C VAL A 151 -9.71 -20.16 -13.74
N ASP A 152 -10.37 -18.99 -13.81
CA ASP A 152 -10.59 -18.27 -15.07
C ASP A 152 -9.27 -17.84 -15.74
N LEU A 153 -8.18 -17.62 -14.97
CA LEU A 153 -6.86 -17.34 -15.57
C LEU A 153 -6.38 -18.50 -16.47
N LEU A 154 -6.79 -19.73 -16.17
CA LEU A 154 -6.42 -20.93 -16.93
C LEU A 154 -7.51 -21.31 -17.97
N ASP A 155 -8.77 -21.35 -17.55
CA ASP A 155 -9.86 -21.91 -18.33
C ASP A 155 -10.54 -20.88 -19.24
N ASN A 156 -10.55 -19.60 -18.85
CA ASN A 156 -11.15 -18.50 -19.62
C ASN A 156 -10.30 -17.21 -19.55
N PRO A 157 -9.05 -17.24 -20.05
CA PRO A 157 -8.12 -16.13 -19.93
C PRO A 157 -8.63 -14.82 -20.55
N GLY A 158 -9.43 -14.90 -21.60
CA GLY A 158 -10.04 -13.74 -22.25
C GLY A 158 -11.00 -13.01 -21.31
N PHE A 159 -11.81 -13.76 -20.56
CA PHE A 159 -12.74 -13.20 -19.58
C PHE A 159 -11.99 -12.56 -18.39
N ALA A 160 -11.00 -13.26 -17.84
CA ALA A 160 -10.17 -12.73 -16.76
C ALA A 160 -9.48 -11.41 -17.18
N LYS A 161 -8.89 -11.35 -18.38
CA LYS A 161 -8.28 -10.13 -18.94
C LYS A 161 -9.28 -8.97 -19.09
N ARG A 162 -10.54 -9.24 -19.42
CA ARG A 162 -11.60 -8.20 -19.50
C ARG A 162 -11.93 -7.63 -18.13
N ILE A 163 -12.02 -8.46 -17.09
CA ILE A 163 -12.24 -7.98 -15.71
C ILE A 163 -11.05 -7.12 -15.26
N ILE A 164 -9.83 -7.57 -15.51
CA ILE A 164 -8.61 -6.81 -15.17
C ILE A 164 -8.60 -5.46 -15.91
N ALA A 165 -8.85 -5.46 -17.22
CA ALA A 165 -8.83 -4.25 -18.04
C ALA A 165 -9.84 -3.19 -17.56
N LEU A 166 -11.04 -3.61 -17.14
CA LEU A 166 -12.08 -2.73 -16.57
C LEU A 166 -11.55 -1.99 -15.33
N VAL A 167 -10.87 -2.73 -14.43
CA VAL A 167 -10.34 -2.15 -13.19
C VAL A 167 -9.12 -1.27 -13.46
N VAL A 168 -8.25 -1.67 -14.38
CA VAL A 168 -7.08 -0.87 -14.78
C VAL A 168 -7.51 0.46 -15.41
N ASP A 169 -8.56 0.47 -16.27
CA ASP A 169 -9.10 1.72 -16.82
C ASP A 169 -9.61 2.66 -15.72
N TYR A 170 -10.40 2.12 -14.78
CA TYR A 170 -10.84 2.87 -13.61
C TYR A 170 -9.66 3.49 -12.85
N ASN A 171 -8.65 2.68 -12.54
CA ASN A 171 -7.47 3.12 -11.80
C ASN A 171 -6.65 4.17 -12.55
N CYS A 172 -6.48 4.03 -13.88
CA CYS A 172 -5.84 5.05 -14.69
C CYS A 172 -6.55 6.42 -14.62
N ARG A 173 -7.88 6.41 -14.59
CA ARG A 173 -8.68 7.64 -14.45
C ARG A 173 -8.57 8.21 -13.03
N LEU A 174 -8.54 7.36 -12.00
CA LEU A 174 -8.34 7.77 -10.61
C LEU A 174 -6.95 8.40 -10.40
N ILE A 175 -5.90 7.86 -11.02
CA ILE A 175 -4.55 8.45 -10.98
C ILE A 175 -4.53 9.84 -11.62
N ARG A 176 -5.28 10.07 -12.72
CA ARG A 176 -5.40 11.40 -13.32
C ARG A 176 -6.10 12.37 -12.37
N HIS A 177 -7.20 11.96 -11.76
CA HIS A 177 -7.89 12.75 -10.74
C HIS A 177 -6.95 13.10 -9.56
N ALA A 178 -6.14 12.13 -9.12
CA ALA A 178 -5.15 12.34 -8.06
C ALA A 178 -4.11 13.41 -8.45
N ALA A 179 -3.61 13.38 -9.68
CA ALA A 179 -2.67 14.38 -10.20
C ALA A 179 -3.31 15.78 -10.27
N ASP A 180 -4.57 15.87 -10.72
CA ASP A 180 -5.30 17.13 -10.84
C ASP A 180 -5.48 17.85 -9.49
N ILE A 181 -5.64 17.10 -8.39
CA ILE A 181 -5.75 17.68 -7.04
C ILE A 181 -4.40 17.87 -6.34
N GLY A 182 -3.28 17.45 -6.94
CA GLY A 182 -1.93 17.69 -6.44
C GLY A 182 -1.43 16.62 -5.46
N ILE A 183 -1.88 15.38 -5.56
CA ILE A 183 -1.27 14.22 -4.89
C ILE A 183 0.13 14.00 -5.46
N ASP A 184 1.05 13.52 -4.63
CA ASP A 184 2.48 13.40 -4.96
C ASP A 184 2.90 11.95 -5.26
N ILE A 185 2.29 10.98 -4.57
CA ILE A 185 2.68 9.57 -4.62
C ILE A 185 1.43 8.68 -4.75
N ILE A 186 1.46 7.73 -5.66
CA ILE A 186 0.49 6.64 -5.75
C ILE A 186 1.07 5.41 -5.04
N ARG A 187 0.36 4.89 -4.04
CA ARG A 187 0.69 3.63 -3.37
C ARG A 187 -0.27 2.54 -3.83
N LEU A 188 0.18 1.64 -4.68
CA LEU A 188 -0.56 0.48 -5.19
C LEU A 188 -0.51 -0.65 -4.17
N THR A 189 -1.67 -1.17 -3.72
CA THR A 189 -1.78 -1.94 -2.47
C THR A 189 -2.31 -3.37 -2.64
N ASP A 190 -2.22 -3.96 -3.82
CA ASP A 190 -2.64 -5.35 -4.03
C ASP A 190 -1.59 -6.33 -3.53
N ASP A 191 -2.01 -7.32 -2.73
CA ASP A 191 -1.14 -8.40 -2.29
C ASP A 191 -1.08 -9.50 -3.36
N TYR A 192 0.13 -9.88 -3.76
CA TYR A 192 0.38 -10.92 -4.75
C TYR A 192 0.86 -12.24 -4.13
N ALA A 193 1.10 -12.21 -2.82
CA ALA A 193 1.66 -13.35 -2.09
C ALA A 193 1.03 -13.47 -0.69
N PHE A 194 1.24 -14.62 -0.10
CA PHE A 194 0.94 -14.92 1.29
C PHE A 194 2.20 -15.50 1.97
N ASN A 195 2.09 -15.97 3.22
CA ASN A 195 3.28 -16.39 3.98
C ASN A 195 4.09 -17.52 3.33
N LYS A 196 3.46 -18.38 2.52
CA LYS A 196 4.14 -19.52 1.87
C LYS A 196 4.67 -19.21 0.47
N GLY A 197 4.28 -18.08 -0.13
CA GLY A 197 4.68 -17.70 -1.48
C GLY A 197 3.60 -16.98 -2.28
N PRO A 198 3.82 -16.72 -3.57
CA PRO A 198 2.85 -16.09 -4.47
C PRO A 198 1.54 -16.87 -4.62
N PHE A 199 0.44 -16.14 -4.90
CA PHE A 199 -0.87 -16.75 -5.20
C PHE A 199 -0.91 -17.47 -6.54
N MET A 200 -0.02 -17.13 -7.47
CA MET A 200 0.07 -17.71 -8.80
C MET A 200 1.53 -17.86 -9.23
N ALA A 201 1.78 -18.70 -10.23
CA ALA A 201 3.10 -18.86 -10.82
C ALA A 201 3.60 -17.54 -11.44
N PRO A 202 4.93 -17.28 -11.46
CA PRO A 202 5.49 -16.06 -12.02
C PRO A 202 5.06 -15.80 -13.46
N ASP A 203 5.01 -16.81 -14.32
CA ASP A 203 4.59 -16.66 -15.72
C ASP A 203 3.14 -16.21 -15.85
N MET A 204 2.24 -16.73 -15.00
CA MET A 204 0.86 -16.27 -14.94
C MET A 204 0.79 -14.82 -14.45
N TRP A 205 1.59 -14.45 -13.46
CA TRP A 205 1.64 -13.06 -12.99
C TRP A 205 2.12 -12.11 -14.10
N VAL A 206 3.13 -12.51 -14.86
CA VAL A 206 3.63 -11.76 -16.04
C VAL A 206 2.56 -11.63 -17.12
N GLU A 207 1.79 -12.69 -17.37
CA GLU A 207 0.76 -12.64 -18.40
C GLU A 207 -0.45 -11.78 -18.02
N PHE A 208 -0.93 -11.89 -16.77
CA PHE A 208 -2.23 -11.33 -16.38
C PHE A 208 -2.10 -10.03 -15.56
N ILE A 209 -1.12 -9.91 -14.68
CA ILE A 209 -1.06 -8.82 -13.69
C ILE A 209 -0.05 -7.75 -14.08
N GLN A 210 1.14 -8.15 -14.53
CA GLN A 210 2.21 -7.22 -14.87
C GLN A 210 1.81 -6.14 -15.88
N PRO A 211 1.06 -6.45 -16.96
CA PRO A 211 0.68 -5.43 -17.94
C PRO A 211 -0.15 -4.30 -17.34
N GLY A 212 -1.12 -4.65 -16.46
CA GLY A 212 -1.94 -3.67 -15.76
C GLY A 212 -1.12 -2.83 -14.79
N LEU A 213 -0.27 -3.46 -13.97
CA LEU A 213 0.62 -2.75 -13.06
C LEU A 213 1.54 -1.77 -13.81
N ARG A 214 2.17 -2.22 -14.89
CA ARG A 214 3.05 -1.37 -15.74
C ARG A 214 2.29 -0.18 -16.31
N GLN A 215 1.08 -0.38 -16.81
CA GLN A 215 0.23 0.71 -17.34
C GLN A 215 -0.07 1.76 -16.26
N LEU A 216 -0.38 1.34 -15.02
CA LEU A 216 -0.64 2.28 -13.92
C LEU A 216 0.63 3.09 -13.56
N VAL A 217 1.79 2.44 -13.54
CA VAL A 217 3.09 3.10 -13.30
C VAL A 217 3.38 4.12 -14.41
N GLU A 218 3.22 3.74 -15.67
CA GLU A 218 3.44 4.64 -16.82
C GLU A 218 2.51 5.86 -16.80
N VAL A 219 1.23 5.66 -16.46
CA VAL A 219 0.26 6.77 -16.31
C VAL A 219 0.67 7.71 -15.18
N ALA A 220 1.05 7.17 -14.02
CA ALA A 220 1.49 7.98 -12.89
C ALA A 220 2.76 8.78 -13.21
N HIS A 221 3.78 8.14 -13.79
CA HIS A 221 5.02 8.79 -14.21
C HIS A 221 4.80 9.86 -15.28
N GLY A 222 3.91 9.60 -16.25
CA GLY A 222 3.53 10.59 -17.27
C GLY A 222 2.89 11.84 -16.71
N LEU A 223 2.37 11.79 -15.47
CA LEU A 223 1.79 12.91 -14.73
C LEU A 223 2.76 13.48 -13.67
N GLY A 224 4.00 12.98 -13.59
CA GLY A 224 5.01 13.43 -12.63
C GLY A 224 4.85 12.86 -11.22
N LEU A 225 4.00 11.84 -11.02
CA LEU A 225 3.79 11.19 -9.73
C LEU A 225 4.81 10.08 -9.50
N LYS A 226 5.17 9.85 -8.24
CA LYS A 226 5.95 8.67 -7.83
C LYS A 226 5.04 7.48 -7.53
N VAL A 227 5.55 6.25 -7.70
CA VAL A 227 4.79 5.02 -7.45
C VAL A 227 5.49 4.14 -6.43
N VAL A 228 4.80 3.84 -5.34
CA VAL A 228 5.19 2.85 -4.33
C VAL A 228 4.31 1.62 -4.47
N LYS A 229 4.91 0.46 -4.69
CA LYS A 229 4.18 -0.82 -4.69
C LYS A 229 4.23 -1.46 -3.32
N HIS A 230 3.06 -1.69 -2.74
CA HIS A 230 2.89 -2.54 -1.57
C HIS A 230 2.43 -3.93 -1.99
N SER A 231 3.05 -4.94 -1.42
CA SER A 231 2.53 -6.32 -1.44
C SER A 231 3.10 -7.08 -0.24
N CYS A 232 2.20 -7.52 0.63
CA CYS A 232 2.55 -8.39 1.75
C CYS A 232 2.95 -9.79 1.29
N GLY A 233 3.42 -10.60 2.23
CA GLY A 233 3.76 -11.99 2.03
C GLY A 233 5.17 -12.24 1.53
N ASN A 234 5.47 -13.50 1.28
CA ASN A 234 6.73 -13.95 0.71
C ASN A 234 6.65 -13.83 -0.82
N LEU A 235 7.20 -12.77 -1.37
CA LEU A 235 7.13 -12.45 -2.81
C LEU A 235 7.88 -13.45 -3.70
N GLY A 236 8.88 -14.17 -3.14
CA GLY A 236 9.70 -15.07 -3.95
C GLY A 236 10.29 -14.37 -5.17
N GLY A 237 10.13 -14.99 -6.35
CA GLY A 237 10.59 -14.42 -7.63
C GLY A 237 9.81 -13.20 -8.13
N LEU A 238 8.62 -12.91 -7.58
CA LEU A 238 7.81 -11.77 -8.03
C LEU A 238 8.42 -10.42 -7.70
N ALA A 239 9.27 -10.31 -6.66
CA ALA A 239 9.89 -9.05 -6.29
C ALA A 239 10.64 -8.39 -7.46
N GLU A 240 11.41 -9.15 -8.21
CA GLU A 240 12.13 -8.65 -9.38
C GLU A 240 11.19 -8.22 -10.50
N LEU A 241 10.19 -9.04 -10.81
CA LEU A 241 9.18 -8.75 -11.84
C LEU A 241 8.36 -7.48 -11.53
N ILE A 242 8.05 -7.26 -10.24
CA ILE A 242 7.40 -6.02 -9.76
C ILE A 242 8.32 -4.82 -10.03
N ILE A 243 9.61 -4.90 -9.67
CA ILE A 243 10.57 -3.81 -9.87
C ILE A 243 10.75 -3.48 -11.36
N GLU A 244 10.69 -4.49 -12.24
CA GLU A 244 10.76 -4.33 -13.69
C GLU A 244 9.56 -3.56 -14.29
N THR A 245 8.47 -3.38 -13.57
CA THR A 245 7.38 -2.50 -14.00
C THR A 245 7.69 -1.02 -13.87
N GLY A 246 8.79 -0.66 -13.20
CA GLY A 246 9.26 0.72 -13.05
C GLY A 246 8.80 1.41 -11.77
N VAL A 247 8.30 0.70 -10.76
CA VAL A 247 7.93 1.29 -9.47
C VAL A 247 9.12 1.96 -8.80
N ASP A 248 8.91 3.12 -8.17
CA ASP A 248 9.97 3.88 -7.47
C ASP A 248 10.29 3.32 -6.08
N GLY A 249 9.31 2.71 -5.42
CA GLY A 249 9.46 2.11 -4.10
C GLY A 249 8.78 0.75 -3.96
N LEU A 250 9.40 -0.15 -3.19
CA LEU A 250 8.85 -1.46 -2.83
C LEU A 250 8.63 -1.54 -1.31
N HIS A 251 7.40 -1.83 -0.89
CA HIS A 251 6.93 -1.92 0.49
C HIS A 251 6.17 -3.24 0.69
N PRO A 252 6.17 -3.90 1.84
CA PRO A 252 6.87 -3.54 3.07
C PRO A 252 8.13 -4.38 3.32
N ILE A 253 8.48 -5.29 2.43
CA ILE A 253 9.54 -6.31 2.57
C ILE A 253 9.30 -7.10 3.86
N GLN A 254 8.12 -7.73 3.97
CA GLN A 254 7.75 -8.51 5.15
C GLN A 254 8.85 -9.52 5.49
N PRO A 255 9.34 -9.57 6.75
CA PRO A 255 10.48 -10.41 7.09
C PRO A 255 10.13 -11.91 7.06
N PHE A 256 10.85 -12.65 6.24
CA PHE A 256 10.88 -14.12 6.21
C PHE A 256 12.34 -14.60 6.15
N PRO A 257 12.64 -15.83 6.55
CA PRO A 257 14.02 -16.38 6.45
C PRO A 257 14.60 -16.28 5.02
N THR A 258 13.75 -16.34 4.00
CA THR A 258 14.12 -16.26 2.57
C THR A 258 13.92 -14.86 1.99
N GLN A 259 13.53 -13.87 2.78
CA GLN A 259 13.19 -12.50 2.34
C GLN A 259 13.64 -11.50 3.41
N THR A 260 14.94 -11.22 3.46
CA THR A 260 15.51 -10.26 4.41
C THR A 260 15.71 -8.88 3.77
N LEU A 261 15.68 -7.82 4.57
CA LEU A 261 15.97 -6.46 4.08
C LEU A 261 17.40 -6.36 3.52
N ALA A 262 18.36 -7.03 4.15
CA ALA A 262 19.74 -7.04 3.70
C ALA A 262 19.90 -7.68 2.30
N ASP A 263 19.24 -8.83 2.04
CA ASP A 263 19.23 -9.46 0.72
C ASP A 263 18.58 -8.56 -0.32
N PHE A 264 17.41 -7.97 0.00
CA PHE A 264 16.73 -7.04 -0.90
C PHE A 264 17.59 -5.81 -1.20
N LYS A 265 18.28 -5.26 -0.21
CA LYS A 265 19.18 -4.13 -0.39
C LYS A 265 20.35 -4.46 -1.30
N GLN A 266 20.95 -5.62 -1.13
CA GLN A 266 22.04 -6.09 -1.98
C GLN A 266 21.58 -6.27 -3.44
N ARG A 267 20.40 -6.90 -3.65
CA ARG A 267 19.90 -7.25 -4.99
C ARG A 267 19.26 -6.08 -5.72
N PHE A 268 18.50 -5.27 -5.01
CA PHE A 268 17.57 -4.32 -5.63
C PHE A 268 17.79 -2.86 -5.22
N GLY A 269 18.58 -2.58 -4.18
CA GLY A 269 18.73 -1.24 -3.63
C GLY A 269 19.33 -0.17 -4.57
N LYS A 270 19.83 -0.56 -5.74
CA LYS A 270 20.24 0.35 -6.82
C LYS A 270 19.16 0.58 -7.90
N ARG A 271 18.02 -0.08 -7.77
CA ARG A 271 16.94 -0.07 -8.78
C ARG A 271 15.63 0.46 -8.23
N VAL A 272 15.41 0.31 -6.92
CA VAL A 272 14.16 0.68 -6.25
C VAL A 272 14.43 1.11 -4.82
N CYS A 273 13.67 2.08 -4.31
CA CYS A 273 13.68 2.45 -2.91
C CYS A 273 13.00 1.35 -2.08
N LEU A 274 13.69 0.84 -1.06
CA LEU A 274 13.15 -0.17 -0.16
C LEU A 274 12.46 0.50 1.03
N ILE A 275 11.25 0.07 1.36
CA ILE A 275 10.41 0.67 2.39
C ILE A 275 9.96 -0.41 3.39
N GLY A 276 10.26 -0.23 4.65
CA GLY A 276 9.97 -1.19 5.71
C GLY A 276 11.18 -1.30 6.65
N ASN A 277 11.36 -2.33 7.44
CA ASN A 277 10.51 -3.51 7.67
C ASN A 277 10.50 -3.88 9.15
N VAL A 278 10.19 -2.87 10.03
CA VAL A 278 10.05 -3.15 11.47
C VAL A 278 8.95 -4.19 11.67
N ASP A 279 9.27 -5.29 12.33
CA ASP A 279 8.36 -6.45 12.44
C ASP A 279 7.08 -6.08 13.20
N CYS A 280 5.97 -5.96 12.45
CA CYS A 280 4.67 -5.61 13.02
C CYS A 280 3.97 -6.78 13.73
N ILE A 281 4.45 -8.02 13.56
CA ILE A 281 3.85 -9.22 14.17
C ILE A 281 4.49 -9.51 15.52
N ASN A 282 5.83 -9.49 15.62
CA ASN A 282 6.54 -9.94 16.82
C ASN A 282 7.08 -8.75 17.64
N ILE A 283 7.47 -7.65 16.99
CA ILE A 283 8.13 -6.52 17.64
C ILE A 283 7.13 -5.41 18.00
N LEU A 284 6.31 -4.95 17.05
CA LEU A 284 5.36 -3.86 17.34
C LEU A 284 4.16 -4.30 18.21
N THR A 285 3.97 -5.60 18.41
CA THR A 285 3.02 -6.17 19.40
C THR A 285 3.68 -6.45 20.75
N SER A 286 5.01 -6.37 20.86
CA SER A 286 5.75 -6.61 22.11
C SER A 286 5.72 -5.37 23.01
N PRO A 287 5.61 -5.53 24.35
CA PRO A 287 5.71 -4.42 25.27
C PRO A 287 7.16 -3.91 25.48
N SER A 288 8.18 -4.56 24.89
CA SER A 288 9.57 -4.17 25.05
C SER A 288 9.95 -3.03 24.12
N ARG A 289 10.17 -1.85 24.69
CA ARG A 289 10.73 -0.68 24.01
C ARG A 289 12.11 -1.00 23.40
N GLU A 290 12.95 -1.74 24.12
CA GLU A 290 14.29 -2.13 23.71
C GLU A 290 14.25 -2.99 22.44
N ALA A 291 13.28 -3.92 22.34
CA ALA A 291 13.09 -4.74 21.15
C ALA A 291 12.75 -3.88 19.92
N VAL A 292 11.88 -2.87 20.08
CA VAL A 292 11.53 -1.92 19.00
C VAL A 292 12.78 -1.14 18.56
N VAL A 293 13.53 -0.58 19.51
CA VAL A 293 14.73 0.19 19.22
C VAL A 293 15.79 -0.64 18.48
N GLU A 294 15.99 -1.90 18.90
CA GLU A 294 16.99 -2.78 18.28
C GLU A 294 16.56 -3.23 16.88
N ASP A 295 15.26 -3.48 16.66
CA ASP A 295 14.77 -3.84 15.32
C ASP A 295 14.87 -2.65 14.35
N VAL A 296 14.58 -1.44 14.80
CA VAL A 296 14.83 -0.21 14.01
C VAL A 296 16.31 -0.06 13.67
N ARG A 297 17.21 -0.29 14.65
CA ARG A 297 18.66 -0.25 14.41
C ARG A 297 19.07 -1.28 13.36
N ARG A 298 18.53 -2.50 13.42
CA ARG A 298 18.73 -3.54 12.40
C ARG A 298 18.26 -3.04 11.03
N CYS A 299 17.03 -2.53 10.93
CA CYS A 299 16.46 -2.02 9.68
C CYS A 299 17.35 -0.95 9.04
N ILE A 300 17.81 0.01 9.82
CA ILE A 300 18.69 1.09 9.34
C ILE A 300 20.05 0.54 8.88
N ARG A 301 20.68 -0.33 9.67
CA ARG A 301 21.95 -0.98 9.31
C ARG A 301 21.86 -1.74 8.00
N GLU A 302 20.74 -2.44 7.76
CA GLU A 302 20.54 -3.29 6.58
C GLU A 302 20.06 -2.50 5.35
N GLY A 303 19.24 -1.46 5.55
CA GLY A 303 18.55 -0.77 4.45
C GLY A 303 19.17 0.57 4.05
N ALA A 304 19.76 1.31 4.98
CA ALA A 304 20.06 2.74 4.75
C ALA A 304 21.30 3.00 3.88
N ALA A 305 22.26 2.09 3.83
CA ALA A 305 23.53 2.35 3.12
C ALA A 305 23.30 2.88 1.68
N ASN A 306 23.96 4.01 1.36
CA ASN A 306 23.89 4.68 0.06
C ASN A 306 22.50 5.23 -0.34
N GLY A 307 21.61 5.54 0.61
CA GLY A 307 20.26 6.06 0.32
C GLY A 307 19.28 5.00 -0.19
N GLY A 308 18.18 5.44 -0.83
CA GLY A 308 17.18 4.51 -1.40
C GLY A 308 16.51 3.61 -0.36
N TYR A 309 16.25 4.16 0.85
CA TYR A 309 15.58 3.45 1.93
C TYR A 309 14.69 4.37 2.75
N MET A 310 13.52 3.89 3.15
CA MET A 310 12.62 4.53 4.10
C MET A 310 12.19 3.52 5.18
N LEU A 311 12.15 3.96 6.43
CA LEU A 311 11.67 3.12 7.53
C LEU A 311 10.14 3.11 7.56
N ALA A 312 9.56 1.93 7.69
CA ALA A 312 8.15 1.70 7.97
C ALA A 312 7.98 0.40 8.76
N SER A 313 6.78 0.13 9.24
CA SER A 313 6.41 -1.21 9.70
C SER A 313 6.48 -2.23 8.55
N SER A 314 6.57 -3.51 8.89
CA SER A 314 6.61 -4.60 7.89
C SER A 314 5.24 -4.90 7.25
N ASN A 315 4.22 -4.08 7.53
CA ASN A 315 2.91 -4.06 6.88
C ASN A 315 2.13 -2.80 7.28
N ALA A 316 1.71 -2.72 8.54
CA ALA A 316 0.91 -1.65 9.12
C ALA A 316 1.08 -1.60 10.64
N PHE A 317 0.81 -0.46 11.24
CA PHE A 317 0.39 -0.40 12.64
C PHE A 317 -1.07 -0.86 12.70
N HIS A 318 -1.28 -2.19 12.69
CA HIS A 318 -2.60 -2.81 12.68
C HIS A 318 -3.24 -2.78 14.08
N SER A 319 -4.51 -3.13 14.18
CA SER A 319 -5.30 -3.06 15.41
C SER A 319 -4.73 -3.84 16.60
N GLY A 320 -3.86 -4.80 16.39
CA GLY A 320 -3.19 -5.58 17.43
C GLY A 320 -1.79 -5.08 17.81
N THR A 321 -1.25 -4.05 17.16
CA THR A 321 0.03 -3.43 17.58
C THR A 321 -0.18 -2.58 18.82
N LEU A 322 0.90 -2.30 19.56
CA LEU A 322 0.85 -1.46 20.76
C LEU A 322 1.10 0.01 20.37
N PRO A 323 0.15 0.93 20.62
CA PRO A 323 0.31 2.35 20.25
C PRO A 323 1.59 2.99 20.79
N GLN A 324 2.00 2.64 22.03
CA GLN A 324 3.22 3.13 22.65
C GLN A 324 4.51 2.78 21.90
N ASN A 325 4.49 1.86 20.93
CA ASN A 325 5.65 1.47 20.13
C ASN A 325 5.94 2.42 18.95
N LEU A 326 5.02 3.31 18.60
CA LEU A 326 5.25 4.29 17.54
C LEU A 326 6.34 5.29 17.91
N ALA A 327 6.28 5.88 19.09
CA ALA A 327 7.28 6.87 19.55
C ALA A 327 8.71 6.28 19.58
N PRO A 328 8.98 5.12 20.24
CA PRO A 328 10.33 4.54 20.21
C PRO A 328 10.81 4.16 18.81
N MET A 329 9.93 3.74 17.92
CA MET A 329 10.28 3.46 16.52
C MET A 329 10.80 4.72 15.83
N ILE A 330 10.11 5.85 15.98
CA ILE A 330 10.47 7.13 15.35
C ILE A 330 11.73 7.74 16.00
N GLU A 331 11.83 7.70 17.32
CA GLU A 331 13.00 8.19 18.06
C GLU A 331 14.27 7.44 17.66
N ALA A 332 14.18 6.10 17.57
CA ALA A 332 15.30 5.27 17.12
C ALA A 332 15.66 5.54 15.65
N ALA A 333 14.66 5.77 14.77
CA ALA A 333 14.91 6.16 13.39
C ALA A 333 15.69 7.47 13.28
N ARG A 334 15.36 8.46 14.10
CA ARG A 334 16.07 9.76 14.15
C ARG A 334 17.47 9.64 14.75
N LEU A 335 17.63 8.75 15.73
CA LEU A 335 18.93 8.55 16.39
C LEU A 335 19.94 7.83 15.47
N PHE A 336 19.51 6.77 14.80
CA PHE A 336 20.39 5.91 14.01
C PHE A 336 20.37 6.21 12.52
N GLY A 337 19.34 6.91 12.01
CA GLY A 337 19.09 7.11 10.58
C GLY A 337 19.76 8.35 9.98
N LYS A 338 20.67 9.05 10.67
CA LYS A 338 21.44 10.16 10.10
C LYS A 338 22.49 9.58 9.14
N TYR A 339 22.61 10.19 7.95
CA TYR A 339 23.61 9.83 6.96
C TYR A 339 24.91 10.58 7.19
#